data_120b4e1d6689b3b75d47fa29f51ce354
#
_entry.id   120b4e1d6689b3b75d47fa29f51ce354
#
_cell.length_a   1.000
_cell.length_b   1.000
_cell.length_c   1.000
_cell.angle_alpha   90.00
_cell.angle_beta   90.00
_cell.angle_gamma   90.00
#
_symmetry.space_group_name_H-M   'P 1'
#
loop_
_entity.id
_entity.type
_entity.pdbx_description
1 polymer ?
#
loop_
_entity_poly.entity_id
_entity_poly.type
_entity_poly.pdbx_seq_one_letter_code
_entity_poly.pdbx_strand_id
1 'polypeptide(L)'
;LLAHTLLIDDTRSIDGYSPSWQRWFAHVGVPFNKNTAFKRFGQSNMVIQAALAGQGIALGRSALVVDDLISGELVIPVKKAFPSGFGHFLVSPKNRSRNPSAREFCRWIKMQAELSQTKIHWLLRDCFAKV
;
A
#
# COMPACT_ATOMS: atom_id res chain seq x y z
N LEU A 1 8.96 -14.87 -7.52
CA LEU A 1 7.54 -14.58 -7.29
C LEU A 1 6.64 -15.73 -7.73
N LEU A 2 6.83 -16.29 -8.94
CA LEU A 2 5.92 -17.29 -9.52
C LEU A 2 5.87 -18.63 -8.78
N ALA A 3 6.82 -18.92 -7.91
CA ALA A 3 6.82 -20.10 -7.03
C ALA A 3 6.09 -19.89 -5.70
N HIS A 4 5.55 -18.69 -5.47
CA HIS A 4 4.86 -18.34 -4.23
C HIS A 4 3.39 -18.04 -4.48
N THR A 5 2.57 -18.23 -3.45
CA THR A 5 1.16 -17.83 -3.47
C THR A 5 1.07 -16.30 -3.49
N LEU A 6 0.31 -15.75 -4.43
CA LEU A 6 0.03 -14.32 -4.49
C LEU A 6 -1.26 -14.00 -3.73
N LEU A 7 -1.19 -13.05 -2.82
CA LEU A 7 -2.33 -12.61 -2.01
C LEU A 7 -3.04 -11.46 -2.75
N ILE A 8 -4.35 -11.59 -2.91
CA ILE A 8 -5.17 -10.65 -3.68
C ILE A 8 -6.11 -9.90 -2.73
N ASP A 9 -6.09 -8.59 -2.82
CA ASP A 9 -7.07 -7.69 -2.23
C ASP A 9 -8.26 -7.57 -3.20
N ASP A 10 -9.38 -8.21 -2.86
CA ASP A 10 -10.63 -8.13 -3.62
C ASP A 10 -11.51 -6.95 -3.18
N THR A 11 -10.99 -6.03 -2.38
CA THR A 11 -11.71 -4.80 -2.05
C THR A 11 -12.14 -4.13 -3.35
N ARG A 12 -13.45 -4.02 -3.57
CA ARG A 12 -14.00 -3.39 -4.78
C ARG A 12 -13.52 -1.94 -4.82
N SER A 13 -12.66 -1.65 -5.76
CA SER A 13 -12.34 -0.28 -6.11
C SER A 13 -13.55 0.30 -6.84
N ILE A 14 -14.09 1.39 -6.31
CA ILE A 14 -15.21 2.13 -6.92
C ILE A 14 -14.82 2.62 -8.32
N ASP A 15 -13.52 2.75 -8.60
CA ASP A 15 -12.99 3.35 -9.84
C ASP A 15 -12.12 2.39 -10.69
N GLY A 16 -12.18 1.08 -10.46
CA GLY A 16 -11.38 0.11 -11.23
C GLY A 16 -9.86 0.13 -10.97
N TYR A 17 -9.40 0.91 -9.98
CA TYR A 17 -7.99 1.13 -9.66
C TYR A 17 -7.49 0.31 -8.46
N SER A 18 -8.07 -0.84 -8.18
CA SER A 18 -7.50 -1.72 -7.17
C SER A 18 -6.08 -2.15 -7.57
N PRO A 19 -5.10 -2.17 -6.63
CA PRO A 19 -3.80 -2.75 -6.91
C PRO A 19 -4.00 -4.18 -7.39
N SER A 20 -3.65 -4.47 -8.64
CA SER A 20 -3.77 -5.80 -9.18
C SER A 20 -2.41 -6.34 -9.57
N TRP A 21 -2.18 -7.61 -9.30
CA TRP A 21 -0.98 -8.30 -9.73
C TRP A 21 -0.75 -8.20 -11.23
N GLN A 22 -1.81 -8.25 -12.02
CA GLN A 22 -1.73 -8.11 -13.48
C GLN A 22 -1.14 -6.77 -13.89
N ARG A 23 -1.56 -5.66 -13.26
CA ARG A 23 -1.00 -4.33 -13.53
C ARG A 23 0.44 -4.21 -13.04
N TRP A 24 0.76 -4.79 -11.88
CA TRP A 24 2.11 -4.78 -11.35
C TRP A 24 3.07 -5.55 -12.26
N PHE A 25 2.71 -6.76 -12.70
CA PHE A 25 3.50 -7.55 -13.65
C PHE A 25 3.71 -6.82 -14.98
N ALA A 26 2.66 -6.18 -15.49
CA ALA A 26 2.77 -5.35 -16.70
C ALA A 26 3.74 -4.17 -16.51
N HIS A 27 3.70 -3.51 -15.34
CA HIS A 27 4.61 -2.42 -15.01
C HIS A 27 6.08 -2.85 -14.94
N VAL A 28 6.36 -4.03 -14.43
CA VAL A 28 7.74 -4.55 -14.34
C VAL A 28 8.19 -5.30 -15.61
N GLY A 29 7.36 -5.35 -16.63
CA GLY A 29 7.69 -5.97 -17.92
C GLY A 29 7.76 -7.50 -17.89
N VAL A 30 7.10 -8.14 -16.92
CA VAL A 30 7.08 -9.61 -16.77
C VAL A 30 5.69 -10.15 -17.12
N PRO A 31 5.59 -11.18 -17.98
CA PRO A 31 4.30 -11.78 -18.31
C PRO A 31 3.64 -12.39 -17.06
N PHE A 32 2.35 -12.08 -16.90
CA PHE A 32 1.56 -12.62 -15.82
C PHE A 32 1.15 -14.07 -16.13
N ASN A 33 1.55 -15.01 -15.27
CA ASN A 33 1.20 -16.41 -15.42
C ASN A 33 -0.12 -16.72 -14.72
N LYS A 34 -1.12 -17.16 -15.48
CA LYS A 34 -2.45 -17.56 -14.97
C LYS A 34 -2.42 -18.79 -14.05
N ASN A 35 -1.38 -19.60 -14.13
CA ASN A 35 -1.21 -20.81 -13.30
C ASN A 35 -0.58 -20.52 -11.92
N THR A 36 -0.32 -19.26 -11.59
CA THR A 36 0.16 -18.87 -10.26
C THR A 36 -0.92 -19.13 -9.21
N ALA A 37 -0.54 -19.67 -8.06
CA ALA A 37 -1.45 -19.88 -6.93
C ALA A 37 -1.88 -18.53 -6.32
N PHE A 38 -3.18 -18.39 -6.04
CA PHE A 38 -3.76 -17.17 -5.44
C PHE A 38 -4.56 -17.49 -4.19
N LYS A 39 -4.51 -16.57 -3.22
CA LYS A 39 -5.48 -16.46 -2.13
C LYS A 39 -6.13 -15.08 -2.17
N ARG A 40 -7.45 -15.04 -2.01
CA ARG A 40 -8.25 -13.81 -2.10
C ARG A 40 -8.79 -13.40 -0.76
N PHE A 41 -8.80 -12.10 -0.48
CA PHE A 41 -9.28 -11.51 0.76
C PHE A 41 -10.15 -10.29 0.44
N GLY A 42 -11.23 -10.12 1.19
CA GLY A 42 -12.19 -9.02 0.98
C GLY A 42 -11.74 -7.67 1.54
N GLN A 43 -10.60 -7.62 2.25
CA GLN A 43 -10.10 -6.39 2.89
C GLN A 43 -8.58 -6.33 2.86
N SER A 44 -8.02 -5.14 2.67
CA SER A 44 -6.57 -4.90 2.57
C SER A 44 -5.80 -5.32 3.83
N ASN A 45 -6.37 -5.09 5.02
CA ASN A 45 -5.74 -5.49 6.27
C ASN A 45 -5.61 -7.01 6.41
N MET A 46 -6.57 -7.79 5.91
CA MET A 46 -6.49 -9.25 5.91
C MET A 46 -5.37 -9.76 5.00
N VAL A 47 -5.16 -9.09 3.87
CA VAL A 47 -4.04 -9.40 2.96
C VAL A 47 -2.69 -9.20 3.67
N ILE A 48 -2.55 -8.11 4.42
CA ILE A 48 -1.32 -7.81 5.17
C ILE A 48 -1.12 -8.83 6.28
N GLN A 49 -2.16 -9.16 7.07
CA GLN A 49 -2.08 -10.18 8.11
C GLN A 49 -1.71 -11.56 7.54
N ALA A 50 -2.22 -11.92 6.37
CA ALA A 50 -1.85 -13.15 5.70
C ALA A 50 -0.38 -13.14 5.24
N ALA A 51 0.15 -11.99 4.82
CA ALA A 51 1.56 -11.85 4.47
C ALA A 51 2.45 -11.96 5.71
N LEU A 52 2.11 -11.30 6.83
CA LEU A 52 2.79 -11.41 8.13
C LEU A 52 2.81 -12.86 8.63
N ALA A 53 1.72 -13.60 8.41
CA ALA A 53 1.64 -15.03 8.72
C ALA A 53 2.39 -15.95 7.73
N GLY A 54 3.17 -15.40 6.79
CA GLY A 54 3.96 -16.17 5.83
C GLY A 54 3.15 -16.92 4.77
N GLN A 55 1.87 -16.56 4.56
CA GLN A 55 0.98 -17.27 3.65
C GLN A 55 1.20 -16.95 2.17
N GLY A 56 2.03 -15.98 1.85
CA GLY A 56 2.32 -15.59 0.48
C GLY A 56 2.84 -14.17 0.35
N ILE A 57 2.82 -13.65 -0.88
CA ILE A 57 3.31 -12.32 -1.23
C ILE A 57 2.12 -11.40 -1.55
N ALA A 58 2.12 -10.20 -0.98
CA ALA A 58 1.08 -9.20 -1.14
C ALA A 58 1.57 -8.00 -1.96
N LEU A 59 0.65 -7.29 -2.61
CA LEU A 59 0.87 -5.92 -3.07
C LEU A 59 0.49 -4.99 -1.91
N GLY A 60 1.48 -4.61 -1.12
CA GLY A 60 1.28 -3.72 0.02
C GLY A 60 1.07 -2.27 -0.41
N ARG A 61 0.09 -1.60 0.20
CA ARG A 61 -0.02 -0.14 0.14
C ARG A 61 0.96 0.46 1.14
N SER A 62 1.86 1.32 0.69
CA SER A 62 2.96 1.84 1.53
C SER A 62 2.51 2.36 2.89
N ALA A 63 1.40 3.10 2.95
CA ALA A 63 0.88 3.64 4.20
C ALA A 63 0.41 2.58 5.22
N LEU A 64 0.13 1.35 4.77
CA LEU A 64 -0.35 0.26 5.63
C LEU A 64 0.75 -0.71 6.06
N VAL A 65 1.89 -0.73 5.36
CA VAL A 65 2.97 -1.72 5.59
C VAL A 65 4.28 -1.09 6.04
N VAL A 66 4.35 0.24 6.14
CA VAL A 66 5.59 0.95 6.42
C VAL A 66 6.19 0.57 7.78
N ASP A 67 5.38 0.42 8.80
CA ASP A 67 5.87 0.11 10.14
C ASP A 67 6.32 -1.37 10.23
N ASP A 68 5.61 -2.30 9.59
CA ASP A 68 5.99 -3.72 9.51
C ASP A 68 7.30 -3.92 8.70
N LEU A 69 7.51 -3.09 7.69
CA LEU A 69 8.78 -3.08 6.92
C LEU A 69 9.94 -2.51 7.74
N ILE A 70 9.69 -1.49 8.57
CA ILE A 70 10.70 -0.91 9.46
C ILE A 70 11.08 -1.90 10.57
N SER A 71 10.09 -2.57 11.16
CA SER A 71 10.33 -3.59 12.19
C SER A 71 10.99 -4.86 11.65
N GLY A 72 10.96 -5.07 10.32
CA GLY A 72 11.47 -6.27 9.67
C GLY A 72 10.52 -7.47 9.70
N GLU A 73 9.28 -7.29 10.15
CA GLU A 73 8.23 -8.31 10.11
C GLU A 73 7.78 -8.59 8.66
N LEU A 74 7.85 -7.58 7.81
CA LEU A 74 7.70 -7.72 6.36
C LEU A 74 9.00 -7.36 5.64
N VAL A 75 9.20 -7.93 4.47
CA VAL A 75 10.33 -7.62 3.57
C VAL A 75 9.82 -7.28 2.17
N ILE A 76 10.60 -6.52 1.43
CA ILE A 76 10.33 -6.21 0.02
C ILE A 76 11.11 -7.19 -0.86
N PRO A 77 10.52 -8.29 -1.34
CA PRO A 77 11.24 -9.31 -2.09
C PRO A 77 11.67 -8.84 -3.49
N VAL A 78 10.99 -7.85 -4.02
CA VAL A 78 11.30 -7.22 -5.31
C VAL A 78 11.30 -5.70 -5.13
N LYS A 79 12.45 -5.07 -5.31
CA LYS A 79 12.63 -3.62 -5.17
C LYS A 79 12.01 -2.86 -6.35
N LYS A 80 10.69 -2.98 -6.50
CA LYS A 80 9.90 -2.26 -7.50
C LYS A 80 8.63 -1.75 -6.85
N ALA A 81 8.41 -0.44 -6.91
CA ALA A 81 7.21 0.22 -6.46
C ALA A 81 6.42 0.73 -7.67
N PHE A 82 5.09 0.67 -7.53
CA PHE A 82 4.15 1.08 -8.56
C PHE A 82 3.29 2.23 -8.02
N PRO A 83 3.24 3.39 -8.69
CA PRO A 83 2.40 4.50 -8.27
C PRO A 83 0.92 4.11 -8.30
N SER A 84 0.22 4.25 -7.19
CA SER A 84 -1.20 3.90 -7.10
C SER A 84 -2.11 4.91 -7.80
N GLY A 85 -1.66 6.15 -7.96
CA GLY A 85 -2.49 7.27 -8.43
C GLY A 85 -3.50 7.79 -7.40
N PHE A 86 -3.52 7.25 -6.17
CA PHE A 86 -4.42 7.64 -5.10
C PHE A 86 -3.73 8.47 -4.03
N GLY A 87 -4.52 9.38 -3.44
CA GLY A 87 -4.12 10.16 -2.27
C GLY A 87 -5.15 10.04 -1.15
N HIS A 88 -4.72 10.38 0.06
CA HIS A 88 -5.62 10.57 1.20
C HIS A 88 -5.91 12.06 1.34
N PHE A 89 -7.18 12.41 1.50
CA PHE A 89 -7.62 13.79 1.60
C PHE A 89 -8.32 14.03 2.93
N LEU A 90 -7.89 15.07 3.64
CA LEU A 90 -8.59 15.54 4.81
C LEU A 90 -9.71 16.49 4.38
N VAL A 91 -10.95 16.08 4.57
CA VAL A 91 -12.14 16.87 4.22
C VAL A 91 -12.85 17.35 5.48
N SER A 92 -13.30 18.60 5.46
CA SER A 92 -14.04 19.22 6.57
C SER A 92 -15.14 20.12 6.03
N PRO A 93 -16.32 20.17 6.67
CA PRO A 93 -17.37 21.14 6.32
C PRO A 93 -16.87 22.57 6.51
N LYS A 94 -17.22 23.46 5.58
CA LYS A 94 -16.81 24.88 5.59
C LYS A 94 -17.09 25.58 6.94
N ASN A 95 -18.20 25.25 7.60
CA ASN A 95 -18.63 25.89 8.84
C ASN A 95 -17.94 25.36 10.11
N ARG A 96 -17.22 24.23 10.06
CA ARG A 96 -16.52 23.65 11.21
C ARG A 96 -15.06 24.08 11.36
N SER A 97 -14.51 24.81 10.41
CA SER A 97 -13.12 25.31 10.47
C SER A 97 -12.88 26.30 11.64
N ARG A 98 -13.92 26.79 12.29
CA ARG A 98 -13.84 27.70 13.46
C ARG A 98 -13.64 26.96 14.79
N ASN A 99 -13.84 25.63 14.85
CA ASN A 99 -13.66 24.87 16.08
C ASN A 99 -12.16 24.69 16.38
N PRO A 100 -11.64 25.15 17.54
CA PRO A 100 -10.23 25.03 17.90
C PRO A 100 -9.74 23.59 17.92
N SER A 101 -10.52 22.65 18.48
CA SER A 101 -10.16 21.23 18.54
C SER A 101 -10.08 20.59 17.15
N ALA A 102 -10.97 20.98 16.23
CA ALA A 102 -10.90 20.49 14.85
C ALA A 102 -9.64 21.00 14.15
N ARG A 103 -9.24 22.24 14.38
CA ARG A 103 -7.99 22.80 13.83
C ARG A 103 -6.76 22.09 14.39
N GLU A 104 -6.75 21.79 15.67
CA GLU A 104 -5.65 21.08 16.32
C GLU A 104 -5.53 19.66 15.79
N PHE A 105 -6.65 18.95 15.66
CA PHE A 105 -6.68 17.63 15.02
C PHE A 105 -6.17 17.68 13.57
N CYS A 106 -6.61 18.66 12.78
CA CYS A 106 -6.13 18.82 11.41
C CYS A 106 -4.61 19.08 11.33
N ARG A 107 -4.07 19.83 12.28
CA ARG A 107 -2.62 20.06 12.38
C ARG A 107 -1.89 18.77 12.71
N TRP A 108 -2.37 18.06 13.70
CA TRP A 108 -1.79 16.79 14.13
C TRP A 108 -1.79 15.74 13.02
N ILE A 109 -2.93 15.51 12.34
CA ILE A 109 -3.01 14.50 11.28
C ILE A 109 -2.12 14.84 10.07
N LYS A 110 -1.98 16.13 9.73
CA LYS A 110 -1.04 16.56 8.69
C LYS A 110 0.40 16.25 9.08
N MET A 111 0.79 16.55 10.29
CA MET A 111 2.13 16.24 10.81
C MET A 111 2.39 14.72 10.78
N GLN A 112 1.40 13.89 11.19
CA GLN A 112 1.53 12.44 11.11
C GLN A 112 1.66 11.94 9.66
N ALA A 113 0.94 12.55 8.73
CA ALA A 113 1.04 12.22 7.31
C ALA A 113 2.42 12.55 6.73
N GLU A 114 2.99 13.71 7.09
CA GLU A 114 4.33 14.12 6.67
C GLU A 114 5.41 13.17 7.23
N LEU A 115 5.32 12.81 8.51
CA LEU A 115 6.22 11.82 9.12
C LEU A 115 6.13 10.46 8.43
N SER A 116 4.92 9.99 8.15
CA SER A 116 4.69 8.74 7.43
C SER A 116 5.25 8.80 6.00
N GLN A 117 5.04 9.89 5.29
CA GLN A 117 5.61 10.07 3.95
C GLN A 117 7.13 10.06 3.94
N THR A 118 7.76 10.67 4.93
CA THR A 118 9.22 10.66 5.08
C THR A 118 9.74 9.23 5.29
N LYS A 119 9.10 8.45 6.15
CA LYS A 119 9.42 7.03 6.36
C LYS A 119 9.28 6.22 5.05
N ILE A 120 8.16 6.38 4.35
CA ILE A 120 7.87 5.70 3.09
C ILE A 120 8.92 6.08 2.03
N HIS A 121 9.25 7.36 1.90
CA HIS A 121 10.24 7.83 0.93
C HIS A 121 11.62 7.22 1.20
N TRP A 122 12.04 7.20 2.45
CA TRP A 122 13.31 6.59 2.86
C TRP A 122 13.35 5.09 2.54
N LEU A 123 12.29 4.35 2.89
CA LEU A 123 12.18 2.90 2.68
C LEU A 123 12.15 2.52 1.19
N LEU A 124 11.45 3.31 0.39
CA LEU A 124 11.19 3.00 -1.02
C LEU A 124 12.16 3.71 -1.98
N ARG A 125 13.13 4.48 -1.47
CA ARG A 125 14.10 5.21 -2.34
C ARG A 125 14.75 4.29 -3.38
N ASP A 126 15.13 3.07 -2.96
CA ASP A 126 15.78 2.09 -3.82
C ASP A 126 14.78 1.32 -4.72
N CYS A 127 13.47 1.42 -4.44
CA CYS A 127 12.42 0.80 -5.22
C CYS A 127 11.99 1.66 -6.43
N PHE A 128 12.25 2.97 -6.36
CA PHE A 128 12.00 3.92 -7.43
C PHE A 128 13.26 4.27 -8.23
N ALA A 129 14.43 3.72 -7.86
CA ALA A 129 15.64 3.90 -8.62
C ALA A 129 15.47 3.34 -10.04
N LYS A 130 15.72 4.20 -10.99
CA LYS A 130 15.45 4.17 -12.43
C LYS A 130 15.44 2.78 -13.09
N VAL A 131 14.40 2.55 -13.87
CA VAL A 131 14.47 1.71 -15.06
C VAL A 131 15.32 2.43 -16.11
#